data_b627b8aedf17f425e05c5aef97c52d9b
#
_entry.id   b627b8aedf17f425e05c5aef97c52d9b
#
_cell.length_a   1.000
_cell.length_b   1.000
_cell.length_c   1.000
_cell.angle_alpha   90.00
_cell.angle_beta   90.00
_cell.angle_gamma   90.00
#
_symmetry.space_group_name_H-M   'P 1'
#
loop_
_entity.id
_entity.type
_entity.pdbx_description
1 polymer ?
#
loop_
_entity_poly.entity_id
_entity_poly.type
_entity_poly.pdbx_seq_one_letter_code
_entity_poly.pdbx_strand_id
1 'polypeptide(L)'
;MEQISDTLLLIAGVIGLAFVYVVLVLRTRNQVQPEAATVPPNAIIVDGSNVMHWGGDPSLQVLTGVINRITDLDLTPIVVFDSSVGYRLMGRYLHGNAMATLIGLPAAHIYVVHKGVVADEVILDLAQDNGLKVVSNDRFR
;
A
#
# COMPACT_ATOMS: atom_id res chain seq x y z
N MET A 1 27.23 -1.44 -50.13
CA MET A 1 26.39 -0.50 -49.32
C MET A 1 25.17 -1.15 -48.69
N GLU A 2 24.52 -2.12 -49.31
CA GLU A 2 23.35 -2.84 -48.75
C GLU A 2 23.66 -3.61 -47.44
N GLN A 3 24.78 -4.32 -47.38
CA GLN A 3 25.16 -5.11 -46.19
C GLN A 3 25.35 -4.30 -44.91
N ILE A 4 25.78 -3.03 -45.03
CA ILE A 4 25.98 -2.14 -43.86
C ILE A 4 24.63 -1.66 -43.31
N SER A 5 23.64 -1.47 -44.20
CA SER A 5 22.27 -1.09 -43.83
C SER A 5 21.57 -2.18 -43.02
N ASP A 6 21.69 -3.44 -43.46
CA ASP A 6 21.07 -4.59 -42.81
C ASP A 6 21.67 -4.87 -41.42
N THR A 7 23.00 -4.71 -41.31
CA THR A 7 23.70 -4.86 -40.04
C THR A 7 23.28 -3.77 -39.02
N LEU A 8 23.14 -2.54 -39.49
CA LEU A 8 22.67 -1.42 -38.65
C LEU A 8 21.21 -1.61 -38.16
N LEU A 9 20.34 -2.13 -39.02
CA LEU A 9 18.96 -2.45 -38.69
C LEU A 9 18.88 -3.56 -37.64
N LEU A 10 19.70 -4.61 -37.77
CA LEU A 10 19.78 -5.70 -36.80
C LEU A 10 20.27 -5.20 -35.42
N ILE A 11 21.30 -4.36 -35.39
CA ILE A 11 21.84 -3.77 -34.14
C ILE A 11 20.79 -2.88 -33.49
N ALA A 12 20.09 -2.05 -34.23
CA ALA A 12 19.02 -1.19 -33.72
C ALA A 12 17.86 -2.02 -33.14
N GLY A 13 17.49 -3.13 -33.78
CA GLY A 13 16.48 -4.07 -33.28
C GLY A 13 16.87 -4.73 -31.97
N VAL A 14 18.12 -5.18 -31.84
CA VAL A 14 18.64 -5.80 -30.61
C VAL A 14 18.67 -4.78 -29.45
N ILE A 15 19.12 -3.55 -29.72
CA ILE A 15 19.14 -2.48 -28.72
C ILE A 15 17.71 -2.13 -28.26
N GLY A 16 16.76 -2.04 -29.21
CA GLY A 16 15.35 -1.79 -28.91
C GLY A 16 14.73 -2.89 -28.01
N LEU A 17 14.99 -4.16 -28.34
CA LEU A 17 14.54 -5.30 -27.53
C LEU A 17 15.17 -5.31 -26.13
N ALA A 18 16.47 -5.02 -26.03
CA ALA A 18 17.17 -4.91 -24.76
C ALA A 18 16.60 -3.77 -23.89
N PHE A 19 16.29 -2.62 -24.50
CA PHE A 19 15.68 -1.49 -23.80
C PHE A 19 14.27 -1.82 -23.29
N VAL A 20 13.42 -2.44 -24.11
CA VAL A 20 12.10 -2.91 -23.71
C VAL A 20 12.19 -3.92 -22.57
N TYR A 21 13.13 -4.87 -22.66
CA TYR A 21 13.38 -5.85 -21.61
C TYR A 21 13.78 -5.18 -20.28
N VAL A 22 14.72 -4.23 -20.33
CA VAL A 22 15.16 -3.47 -19.16
C VAL A 22 13.99 -2.66 -18.54
N VAL A 23 13.18 -2.00 -19.39
CA VAL A 23 11.98 -1.26 -18.91
C VAL A 23 10.97 -2.20 -18.27
N LEU A 24 10.74 -3.37 -18.86
CA LEU A 24 9.84 -4.39 -18.27
C LEU A 24 10.39 -4.91 -16.95
N VAL A 25 11.68 -5.24 -16.87
CA VAL A 25 12.33 -5.70 -15.62
C VAL A 25 12.33 -4.61 -14.56
N LEU A 26 12.54 -3.35 -14.92
CA LEU A 26 12.47 -2.24 -13.98
C LEU A 26 11.02 -1.97 -13.51
N ARG A 27 10.03 -2.14 -14.39
CA ARG A 27 8.61 -2.07 -14.01
C ARG A 27 8.19 -3.21 -13.10
N THR A 28 8.65 -4.43 -13.34
CA THR A 28 8.38 -5.58 -12.45
C THR A 28 9.13 -5.47 -11.12
N ARG A 29 10.31 -4.87 -11.09
CA ARG A 29 11.04 -4.58 -9.84
C ARG A 29 10.39 -3.47 -9.00
N ASN A 30 9.69 -2.53 -9.61
CA ASN A 30 8.89 -1.52 -8.90
C ASN A 30 7.54 -2.05 -8.40
N GLN A 31 7.15 -3.25 -8.79
CA GLN A 31 6.18 -4.08 -8.11
C GLN A 31 6.92 -4.85 -6.99
N VAL A 32 7.58 -4.14 -6.08
CA VAL A 32 7.93 -4.72 -4.79
C VAL A 32 6.58 -5.04 -4.13
N GLN A 33 6.10 -6.23 -4.39
CA GLN A 33 5.25 -6.88 -3.41
C GLN A 33 6.06 -6.82 -2.11
N PRO A 34 5.54 -6.28 -1.02
CA PRO A 34 6.20 -6.45 0.26
C PRO A 34 6.43 -7.96 0.37
N GLU A 35 7.71 -8.35 0.40
CA GLU A 35 8.14 -9.66 0.85
C GLU A 35 7.22 -9.98 2.02
N ALA A 36 6.52 -11.11 1.98
CA ALA A 36 5.42 -11.42 2.89
C ALA A 36 5.90 -11.12 4.32
N ALA A 37 5.72 -9.90 4.74
CA ALA A 37 6.06 -9.46 6.07
C ALA A 37 5.22 -10.35 6.96
N THR A 38 5.89 -11.26 7.67
CA THR A 38 5.23 -12.17 8.58
C THR A 38 4.39 -11.32 9.51
N VAL A 39 3.07 -11.43 9.36
CA VAL A 39 2.12 -10.67 10.18
C VAL A 39 2.41 -11.00 11.64
N PRO A 40 2.68 -10.02 12.50
CA PRO A 40 2.95 -10.28 13.90
C PRO A 40 1.81 -11.06 14.55
N PRO A 41 2.09 -12.01 15.47
CA PRO A 41 1.05 -12.86 16.07
C PRO A 41 0.03 -12.07 16.92
N ASN A 42 0.40 -10.88 17.37
CA ASN A 42 -0.44 -9.94 18.13
C ASN A 42 -0.99 -8.80 17.25
N ALA A 43 -1.01 -8.97 15.92
CA ALA A 43 -1.47 -7.94 15.01
C ALA A 43 -2.99 -7.74 15.11
N ILE A 44 -3.42 -6.51 14.85
CA ILE A 44 -4.81 -6.14 14.67
C ILE A 44 -4.91 -5.21 13.45
N ILE A 45 -5.89 -5.44 12.61
CA ILE A 45 -6.11 -4.61 11.43
C ILE A 45 -6.91 -3.38 11.83
N VAL A 46 -6.50 -2.23 11.34
CA VAL A 46 -7.21 -0.95 11.52
C VAL A 46 -7.67 -0.48 10.15
N ASP A 47 -8.96 -0.30 9.97
CA ASP A 47 -9.52 0.40 8.83
C ASP A 47 -9.24 1.89 8.98
N GLY A 48 -8.08 2.32 8.47
CA GLY A 48 -7.59 3.66 8.67
C GLY A 48 -8.48 4.73 8.03
N SER A 49 -9.04 4.42 6.86
CA SER A 49 -9.97 5.32 6.17
C SER A 49 -11.26 5.53 6.94
N ASN A 50 -11.77 4.50 7.60
CA ASN A 50 -12.97 4.59 8.43
C ASN A 50 -12.68 5.27 9.78
N VAL A 51 -11.64 4.81 10.49
CA VAL A 51 -11.30 5.31 11.83
C VAL A 51 -11.01 6.81 11.83
N MET A 52 -10.31 7.33 10.82
CA MET A 52 -10.01 8.76 10.77
C MET A 52 -11.25 9.66 10.67
N HIS A 53 -12.41 9.11 10.29
CA HIS A 53 -13.69 9.84 10.21
C HIS A 53 -14.59 9.69 11.46
N TRP A 54 -14.16 8.97 12.49
CA TRP A 54 -15.00 8.75 13.68
C TRP A 54 -15.39 10.05 14.41
N GLY A 55 -14.64 11.12 14.22
CA GLY A 55 -14.99 12.44 14.74
C GLY A 55 -15.75 13.33 13.74
N GLY A 56 -16.09 12.83 12.55
CA GLY A 56 -16.70 13.55 11.44
C GLY A 56 -15.71 13.82 10.32
N ASP A 57 -15.01 14.95 10.32
CA ASP A 57 -14.00 15.25 9.31
C ASP A 57 -12.75 14.36 9.44
N PRO A 58 -12.04 14.07 8.32
CA PRO A 58 -10.85 13.23 8.35
C PRO A 58 -9.78 13.79 9.28
N SER A 59 -9.38 13.01 10.28
CA SER A 59 -8.46 13.44 11.33
C SER A 59 -7.37 12.40 11.60
N LEU A 60 -6.11 12.78 11.37
CA LEU A 60 -4.96 11.98 11.79
C LEU A 60 -4.87 11.86 13.31
N GLN A 61 -5.32 12.87 14.06
CA GLN A 61 -5.30 12.84 15.52
C GLN A 61 -6.22 11.73 16.07
N VAL A 62 -7.42 11.57 15.49
CA VAL A 62 -8.34 10.47 15.85
C VAL A 62 -7.70 9.12 15.57
N LEU A 63 -7.16 8.95 14.37
CA LEU A 63 -6.48 7.71 13.99
C LEU A 63 -5.28 7.40 14.88
N THR A 64 -4.41 8.38 15.14
CA THR A 64 -3.24 8.20 16.01
C THR A 64 -3.65 7.86 17.44
N GLY A 65 -4.74 8.45 17.94
CA GLY A 65 -5.31 8.11 19.25
C GLY A 65 -5.73 6.64 19.34
N VAL A 66 -6.37 6.11 18.30
CA VAL A 66 -6.75 4.68 18.21
C VAL A 66 -5.51 3.80 18.13
N ILE A 67 -4.52 4.16 17.30
CA ILE A 67 -3.26 3.43 17.16
C ILE A 67 -2.52 3.35 18.50
N ASN A 68 -2.40 4.47 19.20
CA ASN A 68 -1.76 4.51 20.51
C ASN A 68 -2.48 3.60 21.51
N ARG A 69 -3.82 3.62 21.51
CA ARG A 69 -4.60 2.73 22.39
C ARG A 69 -4.39 1.26 22.07
N ILE A 70 -4.25 0.89 20.80
CA ILE A 70 -3.92 -0.46 20.36
C ILE A 70 -2.54 -0.86 20.87
N THR A 71 -1.56 0.00 20.70
CA THR A 71 -0.18 -0.22 21.17
C THR A 71 -0.09 -0.34 22.69
N ASP A 72 -0.85 0.46 23.45
CA ASP A 72 -0.94 0.38 24.91
C ASP A 72 -1.51 -0.98 25.40
N LEU A 73 -2.19 -1.71 24.54
CA LEU A 73 -2.71 -3.05 24.78
C LEU A 73 -1.76 -4.16 24.34
N ASP A 74 -0.49 -3.84 24.03
CA ASP A 74 0.53 -4.75 23.50
C ASP A 74 0.11 -5.40 22.18
N LEU A 75 -0.75 -4.73 21.39
CA LEU A 75 -1.16 -5.16 20.05
C LEU A 75 -0.39 -4.37 18.99
N THR A 76 -0.15 -5.01 17.85
CA THR A 76 0.55 -4.41 16.71
C THR A 76 -0.47 -3.95 15.66
N PRO A 77 -0.67 -2.63 15.44
CA PRO A 77 -1.61 -2.15 14.44
C PRO A 77 -1.06 -2.34 13.02
N ILE A 78 -1.90 -2.89 12.14
CA ILE A 78 -1.71 -2.89 10.68
C ILE A 78 -2.81 -2.02 10.11
N VAL A 79 -2.45 -0.91 9.48
CA VAL A 79 -3.42 0.09 9.03
C VAL A 79 -3.61 0.00 7.52
N VAL A 80 -4.84 -0.16 7.09
CA VAL A 80 -5.23 -0.20 5.69
C VAL A 80 -5.99 1.06 5.32
N PHE A 81 -5.63 1.67 4.20
CA PHE A 81 -6.27 2.87 3.67
C PHE A 81 -6.74 2.66 2.24
N ASP A 82 -7.83 3.31 1.88
CA ASP A 82 -8.19 3.47 0.48
C ASP A 82 -7.21 4.40 -0.27
N SER A 83 -7.20 4.32 -1.60
CA SER A 83 -6.29 5.10 -2.44
C SER A 83 -6.52 6.62 -2.38
N SER A 84 -7.66 7.07 -1.85
CA SER A 84 -8.03 8.49 -1.76
C SER A 84 -7.56 9.16 -0.48
N VAL A 85 -7.01 8.42 0.49
CA VAL A 85 -6.62 8.94 1.81
C VAL A 85 -5.75 10.18 1.74
N GLY A 86 -4.74 10.17 0.86
CA GLY A 86 -3.84 11.31 0.69
C GLY A 86 -4.53 12.56 0.18
N TYR A 87 -5.49 12.39 -0.73
CA TYR A 87 -6.28 13.51 -1.25
C TYR A 87 -7.17 14.14 -0.17
N ARG A 88 -7.76 13.31 0.70
CA ARG A 88 -8.61 13.78 1.80
C ARG A 88 -7.82 14.53 2.87
N LEU A 89 -6.60 14.09 3.16
CA LEU A 89 -5.75 14.69 4.19
C LEU A 89 -4.92 15.87 3.70
N MET A 90 -4.38 15.80 2.47
CA MET A 90 -3.35 16.72 1.98
C MET A 90 -3.60 17.21 0.54
N GLY A 91 -4.71 16.88 -0.09
CA GLY A 91 -5.03 17.27 -1.46
C GLY A 91 -4.17 16.61 -2.54
N ARG A 92 -3.38 15.58 -2.19
CA ARG A 92 -2.50 14.85 -3.11
C ARG A 92 -2.43 13.38 -2.79
N TYR A 93 -2.02 12.55 -3.75
CA TYR A 93 -1.76 11.14 -3.50
C TYR A 93 -0.63 10.93 -2.49
N LEU A 94 -0.83 10.05 -1.54
CA LEU A 94 0.17 9.58 -0.59
C LEU A 94 0.28 8.06 -0.68
N HIS A 95 1.49 7.57 -0.91
CA HIS A 95 1.80 6.13 -0.86
C HIS A 95 2.06 5.67 0.59
N GLY A 96 2.14 4.34 0.80
CA GLY A 96 2.28 3.74 2.12
C GLY A 96 3.43 4.31 2.97
N ASN A 97 4.62 4.52 2.38
CA ASN A 97 5.76 5.08 3.11
C ASN A 97 5.50 6.51 3.62
N ALA A 98 4.82 7.34 2.81
CA ALA A 98 4.47 8.70 3.22
C ALA A 98 3.44 8.69 4.35
N MET A 99 2.44 7.80 4.27
CA MET A 99 1.46 7.60 5.34
C MET A 99 2.13 7.06 6.61
N ALA A 100 3.06 6.12 6.50
CA ALA A 100 3.82 5.58 7.62
C ALA A 100 4.59 6.69 8.37
N THR A 101 5.25 7.58 7.63
CA THR A 101 5.95 8.74 8.21
C THR A 101 4.98 9.69 8.92
N LEU A 102 3.81 9.96 8.35
CA LEU A 102 2.79 10.85 8.95
C LEU A 102 2.20 10.28 10.24
N ILE A 103 2.04 8.98 10.31
CA ILE A 103 1.39 8.28 11.44
C ILE A 103 2.41 7.86 12.49
N GLY A 104 3.69 7.74 12.11
CA GLY A 104 4.76 7.29 13.00
C GLY A 104 4.81 5.77 13.20
N LEU A 105 4.33 5.00 12.20
CA LEU A 105 4.41 3.54 12.19
C LEU A 105 5.46 3.04 11.18
N PRO A 106 5.99 1.81 11.35
CA PRO A 106 6.81 1.16 10.34
C PRO A 106 6.05 1.04 9.01
N ALA A 107 6.75 1.26 7.89
CA ALA A 107 6.14 1.16 6.55
C ALA A 107 5.49 -0.22 6.27
N ALA A 108 6.05 -1.28 6.85
CA ALA A 108 5.50 -2.65 6.76
C ALA A 108 4.12 -2.81 7.41
N HIS A 109 3.70 -1.86 8.26
CA HIS A 109 2.40 -1.88 8.94
C HIS A 109 1.36 -0.98 8.27
N ILE A 110 1.69 -0.37 7.12
CA ILE A 110 0.82 0.56 6.41
C ILE A 110 0.54 0.06 4.99
N TYR A 111 -0.73 -0.11 4.68
CA TYR A 111 -1.21 -0.48 3.36
C TYR A 111 -2.09 0.63 2.80
N VAL A 112 -1.68 1.23 1.69
CA VAL A 112 -2.55 2.10 0.89
C VAL A 112 -2.91 1.32 -0.36
N VAL A 113 -4.16 0.96 -0.52
CA VAL A 113 -4.60 0.17 -1.67
C VAL A 113 -4.45 0.95 -2.98
N HIS A 114 -4.26 0.24 -4.08
CA HIS A 114 -4.16 0.86 -5.39
C HIS A 114 -5.53 1.38 -5.87
N LYS A 115 -5.49 2.37 -6.75
CA LYS A 115 -6.72 2.88 -7.39
C LYS A 115 -7.48 1.75 -8.07
N GLY A 116 -8.76 1.63 -7.77
CA GLY A 116 -9.64 0.57 -8.31
C GLY A 116 -9.71 -0.68 -7.45
N VAL A 117 -8.93 -0.76 -6.36
CA VAL A 117 -9.04 -1.83 -5.35
C VAL A 117 -9.90 -1.34 -4.20
N VAL A 118 -10.80 -2.18 -3.74
CA VAL A 118 -11.70 -1.91 -2.60
C VAL A 118 -10.96 -2.23 -1.31
N ALA A 119 -10.77 -1.25 -0.45
CA ALA A 119 -10.03 -1.42 0.80
C ALA A 119 -10.68 -2.46 1.72
N ASP A 120 -12.02 -2.53 1.75
CA ASP A 120 -12.77 -3.50 2.56
C ASP A 120 -12.44 -4.94 2.19
N GLU A 121 -12.29 -5.25 0.89
CA GLU A 121 -11.89 -6.59 0.43
C GLU A 121 -10.50 -6.95 0.96
N VAL A 122 -9.55 -6.02 0.87
CA VAL A 122 -8.18 -6.22 1.38
C VAL A 122 -8.17 -6.43 2.90
N ILE A 123 -8.98 -5.66 3.64
CA ILE A 123 -9.14 -5.80 5.10
C ILE A 123 -9.69 -7.18 5.45
N LEU A 124 -10.74 -7.62 4.76
CA LEU A 124 -11.38 -8.91 5.00
C LEU A 124 -10.46 -10.08 4.66
N ASP A 125 -9.76 -10.01 3.52
CA ASP A 125 -8.80 -11.04 3.11
C ASP A 125 -7.65 -11.15 4.14
N LEU A 126 -7.03 -10.02 4.53
CA LEU A 126 -6.00 -10.01 5.56
C LEU A 126 -6.47 -10.57 6.90
N ALA A 127 -7.70 -10.23 7.29
CA ALA A 127 -8.30 -10.70 8.54
C ALA A 127 -8.53 -12.21 8.50
N GLN A 128 -9.09 -12.71 7.41
CA GLN A 128 -9.41 -14.12 7.24
C GLN A 128 -8.15 -14.97 7.12
N ASP A 129 -7.21 -14.59 6.27
CA ASP A 129 -5.99 -15.36 5.99
C ASP A 129 -5.09 -15.49 7.22
N ASN A 130 -5.11 -14.50 8.12
CA ASN A 130 -4.25 -14.45 9.29
C ASN A 130 -4.99 -14.61 10.63
N GLY A 131 -6.30 -14.80 10.63
CA GLY A 131 -7.11 -14.92 11.84
C GLY A 131 -7.11 -13.67 12.71
N LEU A 132 -7.06 -12.47 12.11
CA LEU A 132 -6.92 -11.20 12.81
C LEU A 132 -8.28 -10.55 13.07
N LYS A 133 -8.32 -9.72 14.13
CA LYS A 133 -9.44 -8.83 14.41
C LYS A 133 -9.31 -7.54 13.62
N VAL A 134 -10.45 -6.88 13.35
CA VAL A 134 -10.52 -5.61 12.65
C VAL A 134 -11.10 -4.53 13.56
N VAL A 135 -10.49 -3.35 13.54
CA VAL A 135 -10.98 -2.12 14.17
C VAL A 135 -11.61 -1.25 13.09
N SER A 136 -12.92 -1.21 13.07
CA SER A 136 -13.75 -0.37 12.19
C SER A 136 -15.13 -0.23 12.81
N ASN A 137 -15.88 0.80 12.45
CA ASN A 137 -17.32 0.89 12.75
C ASN A 137 -18.20 0.49 11.55
N ASP A 138 -17.58 0.10 10.44
CA ASP A 138 -18.30 -0.48 9.32
C ASP A 138 -18.72 -1.91 9.61
N ARG A 139 -19.84 -2.31 9.03
CA ARG A 139 -20.38 -3.66 9.17
C ARG A 139 -19.98 -4.61 8.04
N PHE A 140 -19.18 -4.13 7.07
CA PHE A 140 -18.70 -4.91 5.92
C PHE A 140 -19.81 -5.75 5.28
N ARG A 141 -20.90 -5.07 4.83
CA ARG A 141 -22.08 -5.72 4.25
C ARG A 141 -22.06 -5.71 2.73
#